data_012a1e52a0b2f7581857c80e5c189f69
#
_entry.id   012a1e52a0b2f7581857c80e5c189f69
#
_cell.length_a   1.000
_cell.length_b   1.000
_cell.length_c   1.000
_cell.angle_alpha   90.00
_cell.angle_beta   90.00
_cell.angle_gamma   90.00
#
_symmetry.space_group_name_H-M   'P 1'
#
loop_
_entity.id
_entity.type
_entity.pdbx_description
1 polymer ?
#
loop_
_entity_poly.entity_id
_entity_poly.type
_entity_poly.pdbx_seq_one_letter_code
_entity_poly.pdbx_strand_id
1 'polypeptide(L)'
;ILFGDLHVHTTYSLDAFLGNLPILEGEGTHPVSDACNFARFCANLDFFSINDHAEYLTRREWIETIESLRDCSDVSSEVDGSGIIPFLGWEWTQTSLDVDKHYGHKNVILKSLEENVPERPIGAPDHKFFKSIVDAPSYALFGAMLYDYENMSDYFNYRQRQLIIRNLKSCDEDVHVKDLPLDCLESAEEPSDLYRKLEEWDTDSLVIPHGSAWGNTSPPMATWENQLDRKNHNPKYQNLIEIFSGHGNTEEFRNWEAFNEVNGKFDCPAPTENYLPDCFQAGEIIRERCRISAGSEEECNLRAKEARENFTSANPFGLLTIPNLKPEELLDSGQCRDCYLPAFDYRPRSSVQYALALRDFSGNEIQSFRFGFIGSSDNHSSRPGVGYKEIDRLRNTDSKYKSSNKLNSLTQSSDDYAIPRSQEINLEQMIDRMKPSQGERIASFLYTGGLIATHVEQKNRDSIW
;
A
#
# COMPACT_ATOMS: atom_id res chain seq x y z
N ILE A 1 20.15 -1.25 23.04
CA ILE A 1 19.13 -0.79 22.08
C ILE A 1 19.31 -1.63 20.82
N LEU A 2 18.20 -2.17 20.30
CA LEU A 2 18.17 -2.89 19.04
C LEU A 2 17.36 -2.09 18.01
N PHE A 3 17.74 -2.20 16.74
CA PHE A 3 17.08 -1.53 15.63
C PHE A 3 16.46 -2.54 14.68
N GLY A 4 15.25 -2.28 14.23
CA GLY A 4 14.53 -3.18 13.33
C GLY A 4 13.53 -2.51 12.42
N ASP A 5 13.00 -3.31 11.50
CA ASP A 5 11.96 -2.95 10.55
C ASP A 5 10.89 -4.03 10.53
N LEU A 6 9.67 -3.70 10.92
CA LEU A 6 8.57 -4.67 11.05
C LEU A 6 7.55 -4.58 9.89
N HIS A 7 7.94 -4.02 8.75
CA HIS A 7 7.07 -3.90 7.59
C HIS A 7 7.87 -3.92 6.29
N VAL A 8 8.01 -5.10 5.71
CA VAL A 8 8.77 -5.32 4.48
C VAL A 8 8.06 -6.33 3.59
N HIS A 9 7.94 -5.99 2.31
CA HIS A 9 7.38 -6.86 1.27
C HIS A 9 8.46 -7.47 0.39
N THR A 10 8.16 -8.65 -0.13
CA THR A 10 8.96 -9.36 -1.12
C THR A 10 8.19 -9.47 -2.43
N THR A 11 8.75 -10.17 -3.40
CA THR A 11 8.04 -10.51 -4.65
C THR A 11 6.80 -11.39 -4.41
N TYR A 12 6.60 -11.91 -3.21
CA TYR A 12 5.39 -12.65 -2.86
C TYR A 12 4.19 -11.75 -2.60
N SER A 13 4.37 -10.46 -2.36
CA SER A 13 3.31 -9.47 -2.55
C SER A 13 3.04 -9.27 -4.04
N LEU A 14 1.77 -9.33 -4.45
CA LEU A 14 1.43 -9.27 -5.88
C LEU A 14 1.70 -7.91 -6.50
N ASP A 15 1.49 -6.84 -5.76
CA ASP A 15 1.80 -5.46 -6.14
C ASP A 15 3.31 -5.20 -6.17
N ALA A 16 4.05 -5.71 -5.19
CA ALA A 16 5.51 -5.66 -5.20
C ALA A 16 6.09 -6.40 -6.41
N PHE A 17 5.55 -7.56 -6.79
CA PHE A 17 5.97 -8.24 -7.99
C PHE A 17 5.68 -7.42 -9.24
N LEU A 18 4.46 -6.91 -9.37
CA LEU A 18 4.08 -6.06 -10.48
C LEU A 18 5.00 -4.84 -10.57
N GLY A 19 5.20 -4.14 -9.46
CA GLY A 19 6.03 -2.93 -9.37
C GLY A 19 7.49 -3.17 -9.71
N ASN A 20 8.02 -4.34 -9.44
CA ASN A 20 9.41 -4.69 -9.73
C ASN A 20 9.63 -5.30 -11.13
N LEU A 21 8.58 -5.40 -11.98
CA LEU A 21 8.77 -5.85 -13.35
C LEU A 21 9.64 -4.86 -14.14
N PRO A 22 10.59 -5.34 -14.96
CA PRO A 22 11.54 -4.48 -15.69
C PRO A 22 10.89 -3.49 -16.66
N ILE A 23 9.69 -3.79 -17.20
CA ILE A 23 8.95 -2.85 -18.06
C ILE A 23 8.47 -1.63 -17.27
N LEU A 24 8.35 -1.76 -15.98
CA LEU A 24 8.03 -0.68 -15.04
C LEU A 24 9.32 -0.09 -14.40
N GLU A 25 10.49 -0.36 -14.98
CA GLU A 25 11.80 0.04 -14.48
C GLU A 25 12.16 -0.56 -13.12
N GLY A 26 11.48 -1.63 -12.73
CA GLY A 26 11.80 -2.42 -11.54
C GLY A 26 13.06 -3.27 -11.73
N GLU A 27 13.57 -3.82 -10.65
CA GLU A 27 14.83 -4.58 -10.61
C GLU A 27 14.64 -6.10 -10.75
N GLY A 28 13.41 -6.55 -11.01
CA GLY A 28 13.07 -7.97 -11.11
C GLY A 28 12.56 -8.56 -9.78
N THR A 29 12.80 -9.86 -9.59
CA THR A 29 12.32 -10.58 -8.42
C THR A 29 13.23 -10.39 -7.21
N HIS A 30 12.62 -10.18 -6.04
CA HIS A 30 13.29 -10.02 -4.74
C HIS A 30 12.69 -11.00 -3.74
N PRO A 31 13.30 -12.21 -3.56
CA PRO A 31 12.82 -13.22 -2.64
C PRO A 31 13.10 -12.85 -1.17
N VAL A 32 12.53 -13.64 -0.25
CA VAL A 32 12.72 -13.46 1.21
C VAL A 32 14.20 -13.48 1.63
N SER A 33 15.02 -14.31 0.97
CA SER A 33 16.47 -14.38 1.23
C SER A 33 17.19 -13.07 0.97
N ASP A 34 16.72 -12.26 0.01
CA ASP A 34 17.29 -10.93 -0.26
C ASP A 34 17.04 -9.98 0.90
N ALA A 35 15.86 -10.04 1.53
CA ALA A 35 15.56 -9.24 2.72
C ALA A 35 16.50 -9.62 3.88
N CYS A 36 16.75 -10.90 4.10
CA CYS A 36 17.70 -11.36 5.13
C CYS A 36 19.11 -10.80 4.86
N ASN A 37 19.60 -10.96 3.64
CA ASN A 37 20.93 -10.49 3.26
C ASN A 37 21.03 -8.97 3.35
N PHE A 38 20.01 -8.25 2.92
CA PHE A 38 19.98 -6.79 2.99
C PHE A 38 19.97 -6.30 4.44
N ALA A 39 19.13 -6.88 5.29
CA ALA A 39 19.06 -6.55 6.71
C ALA A 39 20.40 -6.75 7.41
N ARG A 40 21.11 -7.85 7.09
CA ARG A 40 22.41 -8.18 7.71
C ARG A 40 23.56 -7.34 7.20
N PHE A 41 23.70 -7.20 5.89
CA PHE A 41 24.93 -6.71 5.26
C PHE A 41 24.83 -5.27 4.75
N CYS A 42 23.61 -4.76 4.51
CA CYS A 42 23.38 -3.43 3.99
C CYS A 42 22.81 -2.47 5.07
N ALA A 43 21.72 -2.86 5.73
CA ALA A 43 21.05 -2.03 6.71
C ALA A 43 21.59 -2.24 8.14
N ASN A 44 22.28 -3.33 8.41
CA ASN A 44 22.81 -3.70 9.74
C ASN A 44 21.73 -3.63 10.84
N LEU A 45 20.59 -4.25 10.58
CA LEU A 45 19.49 -4.34 11.53
C LEU A 45 19.69 -5.48 12.51
N ASP A 46 19.05 -5.38 13.67
CA ASP A 46 19.00 -6.44 14.68
C ASP A 46 17.82 -7.38 14.47
N PHE A 47 16.71 -6.87 13.92
CA PHE A 47 15.51 -7.65 13.62
C PHE A 47 14.74 -7.06 12.44
N PHE A 48 13.92 -7.90 11.78
CA PHE A 48 12.98 -7.47 10.75
C PHE A 48 11.80 -8.44 10.64
N SER A 49 10.74 -8.02 9.94
CA SER A 49 9.60 -8.87 9.62
C SER A 49 9.34 -8.87 8.12
N ILE A 50 8.87 -9.99 7.58
CA ILE A 50 8.28 -10.07 6.25
C ILE A 50 6.76 -9.99 6.41
N ASN A 51 6.12 -9.11 5.62
CA ASN A 51 4.71 -8.79 5.72
C ASN A 51 4.04 -8.75 4.34
N ASP A 52 4.32 -9.74 3.50
CA ASP A 52 3.68 -9.83 2.20
C ASP A 52 2.15 -9.82 2.33
N HIS A 53 1.46 -9.15 1.40
CA HIS A 53 0.00 -9.12 1.36
C HIS A 53 -0.57 -10.54 1.33
N ALA A 54 -1.41 -10.88 2.32
CA ALA A 54 -2.02 -12.20 2.41
C ALA A 54 -2.99 -12.49 1.25
N GLU A 55 -3.52 -11.44 0.65
CA GLU A 55 -4.40 -11.51 -0.50
C GLU A 55 -3.64 -12.16 -1.67
N TYR A 56 -4.07 -13.37 -2.02
CA TYR A 56 -3.44 -14.19 -3.07
C TYR A 56 -2.02 -14.70 -2.79
N LEU A 57 -1.55 -14.67 -1.53
CA LEU A 57 -0.35 -15.38 -1.13
C LEU A 57 -0.66 -16.89 -1.07
N THR A 58 0.04 -17.66 -1.89
CA THR A 58 -0.21 -19.09 -1.98
C THR A 58 0.40 -19.84 -0.81
N ARG A 59 -0.15 -21.03 -0.46
CA ARG A 59 0.44 -21.88 0.58
C ARG A 59 1.91 -22.22 0.30
N ARG A 60 2.28 -22.41 -0.95
CA ARG A 60 3.67 -22.67 -1.33
C ARG A 60 4.57 -21.50 -0.96
N GLU A 61 4.18 -20.27 -1.36
CA GLU A 61 4.94 -19.04 -1.06
C GLU A 61 5.02 -18.82 0.46
N TRP A 62 3.95 -19.11 1.18
CA TRP A 62 3.94 -19.06 2.65
C TRP A 62 4.95 -20.01 3.30
N ILE A 63 5.01 -21.28 2.85
CA ILE A 63 5.99 -22.26 3.32
C ILE A 63 7.41 -21.80 2.97
N GLU A 64 7.65 -21.35 1.75
CA GLU A 64 8.95 -20.84 1.31
C GLU A 64 9.40 -19.62 2.13
N THR A 65 8.46 -18.76 2.55
CA THR A 65 8.75 -17.65 3.47
C THR A 65 9.18 -18.15 4.84
N ILE A 66 8.45 -19.11 5.43
CA ILE A 66 8.79 -19.72 6.72
C ILE A 66 10.18 -20.34 6.68
N GLU A 67 10.45 -21.18 5.68
CA GLU A 67 11.74 -21.85 5.51
C GLU A 67 12.88 -20.85 5.32
N SER A 68 12.69 -19.84 4.48
CA SER A 68 13.71 -18.79 4.26
C SER A 68 14.02 -17.99 5.54
N LEU A 69 13.03 -17.72 6.38
CA LEU A 69 13.24 -17.00 7.64
C LEU A 69 13.92 -17.90 8.70
N ARG A 70 13.63 -19.20 8.70
CA ARG A 70 14.34 -20.18 9.54
C ARG A 70 15.81 -20.26 9.15
N ASP A 71 16.10 -20.44 7.86
CA ASP A 71 17.46 -20.44 7.32
C ASP A 71 18.19 -19.13 7.65
N CYS A 72 17.51 -18.00 7.55
CA CYS A 72 18.05 -16.68 7.93
C CYS A 72 18.44 -16.65 9.41
N SER A 73 17.60 -17.18 10.29
CA SER A 73 17.87 -17.26 11.74
C SER A 73 19.08 -18.16 12.03
N ASP A 74 19.14 -19.32 11.39
CA ASP A 74 20.20 -20.32 11.61
C ASP A 74 21.57 -19.83 11.14
N VAL A 75 21.66 -19.34 9.91
CA VAL A 75 22.91 -18.75 9.37
C VAL A 75 23.39 -17.58 10.20
N SER A 76 22.46 -16.84 10.80
CA SER A 76 22.79 -15.70 11.65
C SER A 76 23.29 -16.10 13.04
N SER A 77 22.84 -17.23 13.58
CA SER A 77 23.25 -17.75 14.89
C SER A 77 24.68 -18.28 14.89
N GLU A 78 25.19 -18.72 13.73
CA GLU A 78 26.54 -19.30 13.57
C GLU A 78 27.65 -18.24 13.55
N VAL A 79 27.32 -16.94 13.38
CA VAL A 79 28.28 -15.85 13.26
C VAL A 79 28.28 -15.01 14.53
N ASP A 80 29.14 -15.32 15.47
CA ASP A 80 29.60 -14.51 16.64
C ASP A 80 28.63 -13.45 17.20
N GLY A 81 27.40 -13.85 17.59
CA GLY A 81 26.48 -12.97 18.34
C GLY A 81 25.90 -11.78 17.56
N SER A 82 26.20 -11.65 16.28
CA SER A 82 25.66 -10.63 15.38
C SER A 82 24.36 -11.06 14.69
N GLY A 83 23.71 -12.13 15.17
CA GLY A 83 22.55 -12.72 14.52
C GLY A 83 21.39 -11.76 14.37
N ILE A 84 20.83 -11.68 13.17
CA ILE A 84 19.57 -11.01 12.94
C ILE A 84 18.41 -11.88 13.42
N ILE A 85 17.35 -11.26 13.91
CA ILE A 85 16.14 -11.94 14.39
C ILE A 85 15.01 -11.66 13.41
N PRO A 86 14.71 -12.59 12.48
CA PRO A 86 13.60 -12.42 11.55
C PRO A 86 12.28 -12.78 12.22
N PHE A 87 11.22 -12.05 11.93
CA PHE A 87 9.84 -12.35 12.31
C PHE A 87 9.04 -12.74 11.07
N LEU A 88 8.14 -13.68 11.23
CA LEU A 88 7.16 -14.07 10.23
C LEU A 88 5.91 -13.21 10.38
N GLY A 89 5.39 -12.71 9.30
CA GLY A 89 4.14 -11.96 9.31
C GLY A 89 3.49 -11.96 7.93
N TRP A 90 2.41 -11.25 7.84
CA TRP A 90 1.72 -10.90 6.60
C TRP A 90 0.97 -9.60 6.78
N GLU A 91 0.57 -8.99 5.69
CA GLU A 91 -0.34 -7.86 5.73
C GLU A 91 -1.76 -8.29 5.39
N TRP A 92 -2.70 -7.91 6.24
CA TRP A 92 -4.14 -8.00 6.03
C TRP A 92 -4.64 -6.65 5.53
N THR A 93 -5.15 -6.61 4.28
CA THR A 93 -5.48 -5.37 3.58
C THR A 93 -6.97 -5.27 3.29
N GLN A 94 -7.73 -4.79 4.25
CA GLN A 94 -9.18 -4.57 4.10
C GLN A 94 -9.49 -3.12 3.78
N THR A 95 -9.27 -2.75 2.53
CA THR A 95 -9.52 -1.40 2.04
C THR A 95 -10.77 -1.35 1.18
N SER A 96 -11.60 -0.32 1.40
CA SER A 96 -12.81 -0.08 0.66
C SER A 96 -13.02 1.42 0.48
N LEU A 97 -13.64 1.84 -0.64
CA LEU A 97 -14.16 3.20 -0.79
C LEU A 97 -15.51 3.38 -0.07
N ASP A 98 -16.16 2.30 0.31
CA ASP A 98 -17.25 2.31 1.28
C ASP A 98 -16.62 2.44 2.68
N VAL A 99 -16.85 3.58 3.32
CA VAL A 99 -16.27 3.94 4.61
C VAL A 99 -16.64 2.92 5.70
N ASP A 100 -17.84 2.39 5.66
CA ASP A 100 -18.35 1.44 6.66
C ASP A 100 -17.69 0.06 6.55
N LYS A 101 -17.01 -0.21 5.41
CA LYS A 101 -16.27 -1.44 5.13
C LYS A 101 -14.76 -1.23 5.04
N HIS A 102 -14.29 -0.04 5.36
CA HIS A 102 -12.88 0.28 5.32
C HIS A 102 -12.24 0.08 6.69
N TYR A 103 -11.44 -0.96 6.81
CA TYR A 103 -10.68 -1.27 8.03
C TYR A 103 -9.18 -1.01 7.89
N GLY A 104 -8.75 -0.59 6.70
CA GLY A 104 -7.36 -0.24 6.39
C GLY A 104 -6.42 -1.45 6.34
N HIS A 105 -5.15 -1.17 6.46
CA HIS A 105 -4.05 -2.11 6.42
C HIS A 105 -3.62 -2.51 7.83
N LYS A 106 -3.26 -3.77 8.04
CA LYS A 106 -2.73 -4.26 9.33
C LYS A 106 -1.65 -5.32 9.11
N ASN A 107 -0.49 -5.06 9.63
CA ASN A 107 0.55 -6.08 9.73
C ASN A 107 0.21 -7.07 10.83
N VAL A 108 0.15 -8.35 10.51
CA VAL A 108 0.08 -9.44 11.47
C VAL A 108 1.47 -10.04 11.59
N ILE A 109 2.04 -10.00 12.78
CA ILE A 109 3.39 -10.50 13.05
C ILE A 109 3.32 -11.60 14.10
N LEU A 110 3.98 -12.70 13.84
CA LEU A 110 4.01 -13.86 14.73
C LEU A 110 5.25 -13.83 15.63
N LYS A 111 5.06 -14.17 16.90
CA LYS A 111 6.16 -14.31 17.85
C LYS A 111 7.10 -15.45 17.46
N SER A 112 6.57 -16.59 17.08
CA SER A 112 7.34 -17.80 16.80
C SER A 112 7.44 -18.11 15.31
N LEU A 113 8.55 -18.71 14.90
CA LEU A 113 8.72 -19.33 13.58
C LEU A 113 8.43 -20.85 13.62
N GLU A 114 8.28 -21.45 14.81
CA GLU A 114 8.23 -22.90 15.00
C GLU A 114 6.89 -23.36 15.57
N GLU A 115 6.37 -22.63 16.56
CA GLU A 115 5.21 -23.05 17.33
C GLU A 115 3.95 -22.31 16.88
N ASN A 116 2.86 -23.05 16.68
CA ASN A 116 1.53 -22.53 16.33
C ASN A 116 1.54 -21.60 15.11
N VAL A 117 2.40 -21.87 14.13
CA VAL A 117 2.45 -21.11 12.88
C VAL A 117 1.26 -21.52 12.02
N PRO A 118 0.43 -20.57 11.55
CA PRO A 118 -0.67 -20.86 10.65
C PRO A 118 -0.23 -21.56 9.37
N GLU A 119 -1.03 -22.50 8.89
CA GLU A 119 -0.78 -23.21 7.62
C GLU A 119 -0.86 -22.30 6.39
N ARG A 120 -1.48 -21.13 6.56
CA ARG A 120 -1.66 -20.09 5.56
C ARG A 120 -1.90 -18.73 6.23
N PRO A 121 -1.59 -17.61 5.57
CA PRO A 121 -1.95 -16.28 6.07
C PRO A 121 -3.45 -16.03 5.88
N ILE A 122 -3.97 -15.06 6.64
CA ILE A 122 -5.36 -14.63 6.59
C ILE A 122 -5.43 -13.30 5.86
N GLY A 123 -6.03 -13.28 4.66
CA GLY A 123 -6.21 -12.07 3.85
C GLY A 123 -7.57 -11.41 4.05
N ALA A 124 -7.86 -10.39 3.26
CA ALA A 124 -9.20 -9.81 3.13
C ALA A 124 -9.93 -10.46 1.95
N PRO A 125 -11.27 -10.65 2.04
CA PRO A 125 -12.03 -11.24 0.94
C PRO A 125 -12.17 -10.23 -0.21
N ASP A 126 -12.24 -10.77 -1.44
CA ASP A 126 -12.63 -10.04 -2.66
C ASP A 126 -11.97 -8.67 -2.89
N HIS A 127 -10.68 -8.54 -2.56
CA HIS A 127 -9.95 -7.29 -2.75
C HIS A 127 -9.90 -6.90 -4.23
N LYS A 128 -10.70 -5.90 -4.64
CA LYS A 128 -10.91 -5.52 -6.04
C LYS A 128 -9.62 -5.12 -6.76
N PHE A 129 -8.72 -4.43 -6.07
CA PHE A 129 -7.44 -4.02 -6.65
C PHE A 129 -6.58 -5.24 -7.01
N PHE A 130 -6.31 -6.12 -6.06
CA PHE A 130 -5.52 -7.33 -6.32
C PHE A 130 -6.21 -8.24 -7.32
N LYS A 131 -7.54 -8.36 -7.28
CA LYS A 131 -8.30 -9.10 -8.28
C LYS A 131 -8.09 -8.53 -9.70
N SER A 132 -8.09 -7.22 -9.86
CA SER A 132 -7.83 -6.58 -11.16
C SER A 132 -6.43 -6.90 -11.71
N ILE A 133 -5.44 -6.97 -10.83
CA ILE A 133 -4.07 -7.37 -11.17
C ILE A 133 -4.04 -8.83 -11.63
N VAL A 134 -4.70 -9.72 -10.88
CA VAL A 134 -4.79 -11.16 -11.21
C VAL A 134 -5.52 -11.39 -12.53
N ASP A 135 -6.60 -10.67 -12.76
CA ASP A 135 -7.45 -10.80 -13.95
C ASP A 135 -6.91 -10.07 -15.19
N ALA A 136 -5.80 -9.34 -15.06
CA ALA A 136 -5.20 -8.59 -16.16
C ALA A 136 -4.96 -9.47 -17.41
N PRO A 137 -5.27 -8.95 -18.62
CA PRO A 137 -5.22 -9.74 -19.84
C PRO A 137 -3.80 -10.21 -20.21
N SER A 138 -3.68 -11.44 -20.67
CA SER A 138 -2.40 -12.05 -21.04
C SER A 138 -1.68 -11.38 -22.20
N TYR A 139 -2.40 -10.70 -23.09
CA TYR A 139 -1.78 -10.09 -24.27
C TYR A 139 -0.89 -8.90 -23.95
N ALA A 140 -1.20 -8.14 -22.88
CA ALA A 140 -0.35 -7.04 -22.45
C ALA A 140 1.02 -7.55 -21.96
N LEU A 141 1.00 -8.61 -21.16
CA LEU A 141 2.22 -9.24 -20.66
C LEU A 141 3.01 -9.94 -21.77
N PHE A 142 2.32 -10.56 -22.73
CA PHE A 142 2.98 -11.13 -23.90
C PHE A 142 3.66 -10.05 -24.77
N GLY A 143 3.01 -8.90 -24.91
CA GLY A 143 3.62 -7.74 -25.56
C GLY A 143 4.90 -7.27 -24.83
N ALA A 144 4.88 -7.23 -23.50
CA ALA A 144 6.04 -6.90 -22.69
C ALA A 144 7.19 -7.92 -22.88
N MET A 145 6.88 -9.22 -22.89
CA MET A 145 7.86 -10.28 -23.16
C MET A 145 8.55 -10.14 -24.51
N LEU A 146 7.81 -9.76 -25.55
CA LEU A 146 8.38 -9.57 -26.90
C LEU A 146 9.22 -8.29 -26.99
N TYR A 147 8.82 -7.25 -26.30
CA TYR A 147 9.51 -5.97 -26.33
C TYR A 147 10.78 -5.99 -25.47
N ASP A 148 10.75 -6.66 -24.34
CA ASP A 148 11.83 -6.75 -23.35
C ASP A 148 12.26 -8.21 -23.17
N TYR A 149 12.72 -8.81 -24.26
CA TYR A 149 13.03 -10.24 -24.31
C TYR A 149 14.18 -10.67 -23.38
N GLU A 150 15.06 -9.75 -23.01
CA GLU A 150 16.17 -10.02 -22.08
C GLU A 150 15.66 -10.36 -20.67
N ASN A 151 14.51 -9.80 -20.28
CA ASN A 151 13.86 -10.02 -19.00
C ASN A 151 12.60 -10.91 -19.12
N MET A 152 12.49 -11.70 -20.18
CA MET A 152 11.31 -12.52 -20.46
C MET A 152 10.96 -13.49 -19.31
N SER A 153 11.96 -13.96 -18.55
CA SER A 153 11.77 -14.83 -17.40
C SER A 153 10.90 -14.20 -16.30
N ASP A 154 11.07 -12.90 -16.03
CA ASP A 154 10.31 -12.21 -14.97
C ASP A 154 8.84 -12.10 -15.34
N TYR A 155 8.54 -11.74 -16.59
CA TYR A 155 7.18 -11.70 -17.11
C TYR A 155 6.52 -13.09 -17.14
N PHE A 156 7.30 -14.11 -17.50
CA PHE A 156 6.82 -15.49 -17.51
C PHE A 156 6.50 -15.96 -16.09
N ASN A 157 7.36 -15.72 -15.11
CA ASN A 157 7.15 -16.06 -13.71
C ASN A 157 5.94 -15.32 -13.14
N TYR A 158 5.82 -14.04 -13.41
CA TYR A 158 4.64 -13.26 -13.04
C TYR A 158 3.35 -13.85 -13.62
N ARG A 159 3.39 -14.22 -14.91
CA ARG A 159 2.24 -14.86 -15.57
C ARG A 159 1.89 -16.21 -14.98
N GLN A 160 2.88 -17.04 -14.71
CA GLN A 160 2.66 -18.34 -14.07
C GLN A 160 1.97 -18.16 -12.71
N ARG A 161 2.42 -17.21 -11.91
CA ARG A 161 1.80 -16.88 -10.64
C ARG A 161 0.34 -16.44 -10.79
N GLN A 162 0.04 -15.54 -11.71
CA GLN A 162 -1.35 -15.15 -12.00
C GLN A 162 -2.23 -16.36 -12.33
N LEU A 163 -1.73 -17.32 -13.13
CA LEU A 163 -2.47 -18.52 -13.49
C LEU A 163 -2.73 -19.45 -12.28
N ILE A 164 -1.77 -19.56 -11.38
CA ILE A 164 -1.94 -20.33 -10.13
C ILE A 164 -3.02 -19.69 -9.28
N ILE A 165 -2.90 -18.40 -9.02
CA ILE A 165 -3.83 -17.63 -8.17
C ILE A 165 -5.27 -17.71 -8.70
N ARG A 166 -5.49 -17.60 -10.01
CA ARG A 166 -6.82 -17.70 -10.62
C ARG A 166 -7.55 -19.02 -10.33
N ASN A 167 -6.84 -20.07 -9.98
CA ASN A 167 -7.39 -21.37 -9.67
C ASN A 167 -7.58 -21.62 -8.17
N LEU A 168 -7.12 -20.71 -7.33
CA LEU A 168 -7.31 -20.81 -5.88
C LEU A 168 -8.78 -20.53 -5.52
N LYS A 169 -9.25 -21.23 -4.50
CA LYS A 169 -10.60 -21.06 -3.97
C LYS A 169 -10.53 -20.41 -2.59
N SER A 170 -11.53 -19.63 -2.26
CA SER A 170 -11.71 -19.17 -0.88
C SER A 170 -11.98 -20.35 0.03
N CYS A 171 -11.48 -20.28 1.26
CA CYS A 171 -11.85 -21.21 2.30
C CYS A 171 -13.32 -21.02 2.72
N ASP A 172 -13.89 -22.03 3.35
CA ASP A 172 -15.22 -21.95 3.95
C ASP A 172 -15.11 -21.14 5.27
N GLU A 173 -15.92 -20.10 5.39
CA GLU A 173 -15.89 -19.16 6.52
C GLU A 173 -16.40 -19.76 7.83
N ASP A 174 -17.30 -20.76 7.73
CA ASP A 174 -17.94 -21.43 8.87
C ASP A 174 -17.14 -22.62 9.42
N VAL A 175 -16.00 -22.94 8.82
CA VAL A 175 -15.13 -24.06 9.23
C VAL A 175 -13.99 -23.54 10.09
N HIS A 176 -13.71 -24.26 11.19
CA HIS A 176 -12.55 -23.96 12.06
C HIS A 176 -11.25 -23.98 11.27
N VAL A 177 -10.36 -23.02 11.51
CA VAL A 177 -9.15 -22.80 10.67
C VAL A 177 -8.26 -24.04 10.52
N LYS A 178 -8.16 -24.88 11.54
CA LYS A 178 -7.37 -26.12 11.56
C LYS A 178 -8.01 -27.27 10.76
N ASP A 179 -9.31 -27.14 10.41
CA ASP A 179 -10.06 -28.16 9.66
C ASP A 179 -10.24 -27.76 8.18
N LEU A 180 -9.77 -26.59 7.79
CA LEU A 180 -9.84 -26.08 6.43
C LEU A 180 -8.93 -26.85 5.47
N PRO A 181 -9.31 -27.01 4.18
CA PRO A 181 -8.41 -27.53 3.15
C PRO A 181 -7.11 -26.74 3.05
N LEU A 182 -5.99 -27.42 2.81
CA LEU A 182 -4.67 -26.76 2.76
C LEU A 182 -4.51 -25.75 1.61
N ASP A 183 -5.25 -25.90 0.52
CA ASP A 183 -5.06 -25.16 -0.73
C ASP A 183 -6.06 -24.03 -0.91
N CYS A 184 -6.83 -23.64 0.12
CA CYS A 184 -7.76 -22.52 0.02
C CYS A 184 -7.13 -21.21 0.55
N LEU A 185 -7.63 -20.08 0.06
CA LEU A 185 -7.32 -18.73 0.57
C LEU A 185 -8.19 -18.45 1.79
N GLU A 186 -7.56 -18.30 2.94
CA GLU A 186 -8.25 -17.91 4.16
C GLU A 186 -8.44 -16.41 4.21
N SER A 187 -9.62 -15.95 4.62
CA SER A 187 -9.93 -14.51 4.68
C SER A 187 -10.70 -14.14 5.94
N ALA A 188 -10.60 -12.88 6.33
CA ALA A 188 -11.39 -12.23 7.38
C ALA A 188 -11.97 -10.93 6.83
N GLU A 189 -13.29 -10.74 6.97
CA GLU A 189 -13.97 -9.56 6.42
C GLU A 189 -13.76 -8.33 7.31
N GLU A 190 -13.67 -8.52 8.61
CA GLU A 190 -13.50 -7.45 9.59
C GLU A 190 -12.46 -7.84 10.66
N PRO A 191 -11.96 -6.88 11.47
CA PRO A 191 -10.93 -7.16 12.48
C PRO A 191 -11.34 -8.21 13.50
N SER A 192 -12.60 -8.27 13.89
CA SER A 192 -13.11 -9.29 14.83
C SER A 192 -12.97 -10.71 14.28
N ASP A 193 -13.17 -10.91 12.97
CA ASP A 193 -12.97 -12.20 12.32
C ASP A 193 -11.49 -12.57 12.25
N LEU A 194 -10.64 -11.58 11.97
CA LEU A 194 -9.19 -11.78 11.99
C LEU A 194 -8.73 -12.26 13.38
N TYR A 195 -9.17 -11.58 14.45
CA TYR A 195 -8.79 -11.98 15.82
C TYR A 195 -9.33 -13.35 16.20
N ARG A 196 -10.58 -13.68 15.84
CA ARG A 196 -11.15 -15.01 16.06
C ARG A 196 -10.30 -16.11 15.41
N LYS A 197 -9.91 -15.92 14.15
CA LYS A 197 -9.08 -16.87 13.42
C LYS A 197 -7.67 -17.00 14.01
N LEU A 198 -7.06 -15.91 14.47
CA LEU A 198 -5.79 -15.94 15.18
C LEU A 198 -5.90 -16.71 16.51
N GLU A 199 -7.03 -16.61 17.22
CA GLU A 199 -7.31 -17.40 18.41
C GLU A 199 -7.49 -18.90 18.09
N GLU A 200 -8.19 -19.23 16.99
CA GLU A 200 -8.35 -20.60 16.53
C GLU A 200 -7.02 -21.25 16.13
N TRP A 201 -6.09 -20.47 15.56
CA TRP A 201 -4.71 -20.92 15.30
C TRP A 201 -3.89 -21.06 16.58
N ASP A 202 -4.30 -20.44 17.69
CA ASP A 202 -3.59 -20.42 18.97
C ASP A 202 -2.18 -19.81 18.84
N THR A 203 -2.08 -18.70 18.10
CA THR A 203 -0.81 -18.05 17.80
C THR A 203 -0.60 -16.81 18.65
N ASP A 204 0.62 -16.62 19.17
CA ASP A 204 1.05 -15.33 19.73
C ASP A 204 1.37 -14.39 18.59
N SER A 205 0.55 -13.33 18.43
CA SER A 205 0.69 -12.39 17.31
C SER A 205 0.41 -10.96 17.73
N LEU A 206 1.01 -10.02 16.98
CA LEU A 206 0.69 -8.60 17.00
C LEU A 206 -0.08 -8.25 15.72
N VAL A 207 -1.06 -7.36 15.85
CA VAL A 207 -1.81 -6.81 14.72
C VAL A 207 -1.62 -5.31 14.73
N ILE A 208 -0.87 -4.78 13.77
CA ILE A 208 -0.38 -3.40 13.77
C ILE A 208 -1.00 -2.63 12.61
N PRO A 209 -2.01 -1.76 12.86
CA PRO A 209 -2.56 -0.90 11.81
C PRO A 209 -1.54 0.14 11.35
N HIS A 210 -1.62 0.50 10.05
CA HIS A 210 -0.77 1.51 9.45
C HIS A 210 -1.48 2.30 8.34
N GLY A 211 -0.85 3.36 7.81
CA GLY A 211 -1.34 4.15 6.69
C GLY A 211 -2.73 4.75 6.88
N SER A 212 -3.19 4.95 8.11
CA SER A 212 -4.60 5.21 8.40
C SER A 212 -5.04 6.65 8.12
N ALA A 213 -4.24 7.66 8.48
CA ALA A 213 -4.65 9.06 8.35
C ALA A 213 -4.43 9.63 6.97
N TRP A 214 -3.43 9.19 6.26
CA TRP A 214 -3.27 9.41 4.84
C TRP A 214 -2.44 8.31 4.19
N GLY A 215 -2.83 8.01 3.00
CA GLY A 215 -2.35 6.94 2.16
C GLY A 215 -3.22 6.92 0.91
N ASN A 216 -2.81 6.20 -0.10
CA ASN A 216 -3.51 6.17 -1.39
C ASN A 216 -4.88 5.47 -1.33
N THR A 217 -5.10 4.61 -0.36
CA THR A 217 -6.28 3.73 -0.30
C THR A 217 -7.34 4.18 0.71
N SER A 218 -7.03 5.13 1.60
CA SER A 218 -7.99 5.62 2.60
C SER A 218 -9.04 6.53 1.96
N PRO A 219 -10.34 6.24 2.07
CA PRO A 219 -11.39 7.11 1.58
C PRO A 219 -11.49 8.40 2.40
N PRO A 220 -12.02 9.50 1.83
CA PRO A 220 -12.06 10.82 2.47
C PRO A 220 -12.65 10.84 3.88
N MET A 221 -13.68 10.04 4.10
CA MET A 221 -14.41 9.98 5.38
C MET A 221 -13.97 8.86 6.30
N ALA A 222 -12.82 8.22 6.01
CA ALA A 222 -12.28 7.17 6.87
C ALA A 222 -12.04 7.66 8.30
N THR A 223 -12.34 6.81 9.26
CA THR A 223 -12.25 7.11 10.69
C THR A 223 -11.91 5.86 11.49
N TRP A 224 -11.31 6.06 12.65
CA TRP A 224 -11.05 4.99 13.61
C TRP A 224 -12.30 4.40 14.26
N GLU A 225 -13.48 5.06 14.20
CA GLU A 225 -14.69 4.59 14.87
C GLU A 225 -15.14 3.21 14.44
N ASN A 226 -14.89 2.82 13.17
CA ASN A 226 -15.20 1.48 12.67
C ASN A 226 -14.26 0.39 13.20
N GLN A 227 -13.08 0.77 13.68
CA GLN A 227 -12.02 -0.15 14.08
C GLN A 227 -11.82 -0.18 15.60
N LEU A 228 -12.19 0.90 16.30
CA LEU A 228 -11.96 1.07 17.72
C LEU A 228 -13.29 1.04 18.49
N ASP A 229 -13.93 -0.10 18.44
CA ASP A 229 -15.10 -0.47 19.23
C ASP A 229 -14.84 -1.80 19.96
N ARG A 230 -15.81 -2.28 20.75
CA ARG A 230 -15.67 -3.53 21.52
C ARG A 230 -15.58 -4.78 20.66
N LYS A 231 -16.07 -4.70 19.44
CA LYS A 231 -16.06 -5.81 18.49
C LYS A 231 -14.72 -5.89 17.74
N ASN A 232 -14.27 -4.76 17.23
CA ASN A 232 -13.18 -4.68 16.26
C ASN A 232 -11.82 -4.32 16.87
N HIS A 233 -11.76 -4.06 18.18
CA HIS A 233 -10.49 -3.82 18.88
C HIS A 233 -10.24 -4.90 19.93
N ASN A 234 -9.15 -5.63 19.79
CA ASN A 234 -8.69 -6.60 20.78
C ASN A 234 -7.30 -6.20 21.31
N PRO A 235 -7.19 -5.73 22.57
CA PRO A 235 -5.93 -5.27 23.13
C PRO A 235 -4.88 -6.37 23.31
N LYS A 236 -5.25 -7.64 23.21
CA LYS A 236 -4.30 -8.77 23.18
C LYS A 236 -3.42 -8.71 21.93
N TYR A 237 -4.00 -8.34 20.79
CA TYR A 237 -3.34 -8.34 19.49
C TYR A 237 -2.95 -6.92 19.04
N GLN A 238 -3.86 -5.95 19.24
CA GLN A 238 -3.72 -4.59 18.71
C GLN A 238 -3.30 -3.62 19.79
N ASN A 239 -2.03 -3.64 20.15
CA ASN A 239 -1.42 -2.78 21.17
C ASN A 239 -0.35 -1.82 20.58
N LEU A 240 -0.07 -1.92 19.30
CA LEU A 240 0.82 -1.03 18.55
C LEU A 240 0.10 -0.39 17.36
N ILE A 241 0.57 0.78 16.95
CA ILE A 241 0.23 1.42 15.68
C ILE A 241 1.53 1.86 15.01
N GLU A 242 1.65 1.58 13.71
CA GLU A 242 2.70 2.15 12.88
C GLU A 242 2.28 3.57 12.48
N ILE A 243 3.02 4.57 12.99
CA ILE A 243 2.64 5.97 12.80
C ILE A 243 3.08 6.53 11.44
N PHE A 244 4.11 5.96 10.84
CA PHE A 244 4.47 6.26 9.45
C PHE A 244 5.39 5.21 8.83
N SER A 245 5.27 5.11 7.50
CA SER A 245 6.10 4.30 6.63
C SER A 245 6.33 5.01 5.29
N GLY A 246 6.88 4.32 4.31
CA GLY A 246 7.00 4.82 2.95
C GLY A 246 5.66 5.01 2.22
N HIS A 247 4.63 4.28 2.61
CA HIS A 247 3.32 4.28 1.93
C HIS A 247 2.17 4.86 2.75
N GLY A 248 2.39 5.28 3.97
CA GLY A 248 1.31 5.83 4.78
C GLY A 248 1.81 6.58 6.02
N ASN A 249 0.93 7.38 6.59
CA ASN A 249 1.21 8.18 7.77
C ASN A 249 -0.07 8.39 8.59
N THR A 250 0.06 8.51 9.89
CA THR A 250 -1.07 8.75 10.77
C THR A 250 -1.05 10.12 11.44
N GLU A 251 0.07 10.84 11.40
CA GLU A 251 0.28 12.03 12.22
C GLU A 251 0.77 13.25 11.46
N GLU A 252 1.39 13.10 10.31
CA GLU A 252 1.91 14.24 9.58
C GLU A 252 0.78 15.11 9.03
N PHE A 253 0.79 16.37 9.39
CA PHE A 253 -0.09 17.38 8.83
C PHE A 253 0.69 18.31 7.90
N ARG A 254 0.15 18.53 6.70
CA ARG A 254 0.68 19.51 5.72
C ARG A 254 -0.46 20.39 5.22
N ASN A 255 -0.15 21.64 4.91
CA ASN A 255 -1.14 22.57 4.34
C ASN A 255 -1.41 22.33 2.83
N TRP A 256 -0.93 21.22 2.29
CA TRP A 256 -1.05 20.87 0.86
C TRP A 256 -2.15 19.84 0.67
N GLU A 257 -3.37 20.27 0.84
CA GLU A 257 -4.53 19.40 0.81
C GLU A 257 -4.97 19.10 -0.63
N ALA A 258 -5.36 17.86 -0.89
CA ALA A 258 -5.89 17.44 -2.19
C ALA A 258 -7.19 18.16 -2.52
N PHE A 259 -8.00 18.42 -1.49
CA PHE A 259 -9.29 19.11 -1.56
C PHE A 259 -9.65 19.72 -0.20
N ASN A 260 -10.56 20.70 -0.21
CA ASN A 260 -11.22 21.17 1.02
C ASN A 260 -12.53 20.41 1.20
N GLU A 261 -12.82 19.98 2.40
CA GLU A 261 -14.13 19.42 2.74
C GLU A 261 -15.01 20.49 3.39
N VAL A 262 -16.12 20.84 2.74
CA VAL A 262 -17.09 21.78 3.25
C VAL A 262 -18.49 21.16 3.18
N ASN A 263 -19.10 20.89 4.34
CA ASN A 263 -20.44 20.30 4.44
C ASN A 263 -20.61 18.99 3.62
N GLY A 264 -19.61 18.12 3.66
CA GLY A 264 -19.60 16.85 2.92
C GLY A 264 -19.40 16.97 1.41
N LYS A 265 -19.00 18.14 0.94
CA LYS A 265 -18.60 18.37 -0.45
C LYS A 265 -17.11 18.64 -0.52
N PHE A 266 -16.50 18.16 -1.59
CA PHE A 266 -15.08 18.34 -1.85
C PHE A 266 -14.89 19.45 -2.87
N ASP A 267 -14.22 20.52 -2.46
CA ASP A 267 -13.87 21.65 -3.31
C ASP A 267 -12.36 21.69 -3.56
N CYS A 268 -11.96 22.09 -4.77
CA CYS A 268 -10.56 22.25 -5.11
C CYS A 268 -9.98 23.49 -4.41
N PRO A 269 -8.87 23.36 -3.64
CA PRO A 269 -8.21 24.49 -3.02
C PRO A 269 -7.73 25.51 -4.05
N ALA A 270 -7.70 26.78 -3.66
CA ALA A 270 -7.06 27.80 -4.47
C ALA A 270 -5.53 27.67 -4.38
N PRO A 271 -4.79 27.94 -5.47
CA PRO A 271 -3.33 27.94 -5.42
C PRO A 271 -2.81 29.05 -4.50
N THR A 272 -1.68 28.78 -3.86
CA THR A 272 -0.95 29.75 -3.05
C THR A 272 0.46 29.95 -3.60
N GLU A 273 1.24 30.87 -3.01
CA GLU A 273 2.63 31.08 -3.41
C GLU A 273 3.48 29.81 -3.35
N ASN A 274 3.19 28.93 -2.38
CA ASN A 274 3.99 27.74 -2.09
C ASN A 274 3.30 26.41 -2.45
N TYR A 275 2.07 26.46 -2.95
CA TYR A 275 1.30 25.25 -3.25
C TYR A 275 0.39 25.45 -4.46
N LEU A 276 0.53 24.56 -5.43
CA LEU A 276 -0.37 24.43 -6.60
C LEU A 276 -1.13 23.11 -6.46
N PRO A 277 -2.45 23.14 -6.17
CA PRO A 277 -3.25 21.92 -6.09
C PRO A 277 -3.35 21.19 -7.43
N ASP A 278 -3.27 19.86 -7.41
CA ASP A 278 -3.42 19.02 -8.60
C ASP A 278 -4.76 19.23 -9.31
N CYS A 279 -5.85 19.35 -8.56
CA CYS A 279 -7.17 19.63 -9.11
C CYS A 279 -7.22 21.00 -9.81
N PHE A 280 -6.50 21.98 -9.28
CA PHE A 280 -6.43 23.30 -9.94
C PHE A 280 -5.65 23.19 -11.24
N GLN A 281 -4.51 22.52 -11.23
CA GLN A 281 -3.70 22.28 -12.42
C GLN A 281 -4.48 21.47 -13.48
N ALA A 282 -5.24 20.46 -13.07
CA ALA A 282 -6.14 19.73 -13.96
C ALA A 282 -7.13 20.63 -14.69
N GLY A 283 -7.71 21.60 -13.99
CA GLY A 283 -8.56 22.61 -14.59
C GLY A 283 -7.82 23.47 -15.61
N GLU A 284 -6.59 23.89 -15.32
CA GLU A 284 -5.76 24.69 -16.24
C GLU A 284 -5.39 23.92 -17.52
N ILE A 285 -5.06 22.62 -17.37
CA ILE A 285 -4.81 21.73 -18.51
C ILE A 285 -6.03 21.69 -19.44
N ILE A 286 -7.22 21.47 -18.91
CA ILE A 286 -8.46 21.42 -19.70
C ILE A 286 -8.77 22.77 -20.31
N ARG A 287 -8.54 23.88 -19.60
CA ARG A 287 -8.73 25.22 -20.13
C ARG A 287 -7.85 25.48 -21.34
N GLU A 288 -6.58 25.14 -21.26
CA GLU A 288 -5.64 25.33 -22.36
C GLU A 288 -5.97 24.44 -23.57
N ARG A 289 -6.30 23.16 -23.33
CA ARG A 289 -6.76 22.26 -24.39
C ARG A 289 -8.03 22.76 -25.08
N CYS A 290 -8.94 23.40 -24.33
CA CYS A 290 -10.14 24.02 -24.87
C CYS A 290 -9.78 25.22 -25.74
N ARG A 291 -8.86 26.08 -25.33
CA ARG A 291 -8.38 27.22 -26.12
C ARG A 291 -7.73 26.78 -27.42
N ILE A 292 -6.90 25.77 -27.38
CA ILE A 292 -6.28 25.16 -28.56
C ILE A 292 -7.35 24.66 -29.54
N SER A 293 -8.46 24.12 -29.03
CA SER A 293 -9.60 23.66 -29.85
C SER A 293 -10.57 24.80 -30.28
N ALA A 294 -10.16 26.05 -30.14
CA ALA A 294 -10.93 27.25 -30.51
C ALA A 294 -12.26 27.43 -29.75
N GLY A 295 -12.35 26.95 -28.52
CA GLY A 295 -13.44 27.25 -27.59
C GLY A 295 -13.45 28.71 -27.16
N SER A 296 -14.63 29.25 -26.84
CA SER A 296 -14.71 30.60 -26.23
C SER A 296 -14.10 30.62 -24.84
N GLU A 297 -13.62 31.75 -24.37
CA GLU A 297 -13.03 31.89 -23.03
C GLU A 297 -14.04 31.52 -21.93
N GLU A 298 -15.30 31.86 -22.12
CA GLU A 298 -16.39 31.50 -21.20
C GLU A 298 -16.59 29.96 -21.13
N GLU A 299 -16.61 29.30 -22.27
CA GLU A 299 -16.72 27.83 -22.34
C GLU A 299 -15.49 27.15 -21.73
N CYS A 300 -14.28 27.67 -22.00
CA CYS A 300 -13.05 27.08 -21.46
C CYS A 300 -12.95 27.24 -19.95
N ASN A 301 -13.42 28.34 -19.39
CA ASN A 301 -13.51 28.55 -17.95
C ASN A 301 -14.54 27.60 -17.28
N LEU A 302 -15.68 27.36 -17.94
CA LEU A 302 -16.67 26.41 -17.47
C LEU A 302 -16.09 24.99 -17.44
N ARG A 303 -15.45 24.57 -18.53
CA ARG A 303 -14.80 23.23 -18.61
C ARG A 303 -13.68 23.04 -17.59
N ALA A 304 -12.92 24.10 -17.31
CA ALA A 304 -11.90 24.08 -16.27
C ALA A 304 -12.51 23.89 -14.87
N LYS A 305 -13.64 24.52 -14.60
CA LYS A 305 -14.38 24.34 -13.35
C LYS A 305 -14.88 22.89 -13.21
N GLU A 306 -15.54 22.36 -14.26
CA GLU A 306 -15.98 20.96 -14.31
C GLU A 306 -14.80 19.98 -14.07
N ALA A 307 -13.63 20.28 -14.65
CA ALA A 307 -12.45 19.43 -14.48
C ALA A 307 -11.96 19.43 -13.03
N ARG A 308 -11.99 20.55 -12.33
CA ARG A 308 -11.65 20.63 -10.90
C ARG A 308 -12.61 19.83 -10.03
N GLU A 309 -13.92 19.96 -10.31
CA GLU A 309 -14.98 19.24 -9.62
C GLU A 309 -14.85 17.71 -9.84
N ASN A 310 -14.63 17.26 -11.06
CA ASN A 310 -14.43 15.85 -11.39
C ASN A 310 -13.18 15.30 -10.71
N PHE A 311 -12.08 16.06 -10.75
CA PHE A 311 -10.82 15.65 -10.13
C PHE A 311 -10.96 15.43 -8.61
N THR A 312 -11.57 16.40 -7.91
CA THR A 312 -11.78 16.29 -6.44
C THR A 312 -12.77 15.19 -6.07
N SER A 313 -13.83 15.00 -6.88
CA SER A 313 -14.82 13.93 -6.64
C SER A 313 -14.24 12.52 -6.79
N ALA A 314 -13.25 12.35 -7.69
CA ALA A 314 -12.55 11.09 -7.88
C ALA A 314 -11.43 10.85 -6.84
N ASN A 315 -11.12 11.86 -6.02
CA ASN A 315 -10.15 11.84 -4.93
C ASN A 315 -8.78 11.27 -5.36
N PRO A 316 -8.22 10.15 -4.80
CA PRO A 316 -6.89 9.70 -5.21
C PRO A 316 -6.81 9.34 -6.71
N PHE A 317 -7.93 9.06 -7.34
CA PHE A 317 -8.04 8.74 -8.77
C PHE A 317 -8.32 9.96 -9.67
N GLY A 318 -8.22 11.17 -9.14
CA GLY A 318 -8.48 12.41 -9.90
C GLY A 318 -7.73 12.50 -11.23
N LEU A 319 -6.52 11.96 -11.30
CA LEU A 319 -5.73 11.88 -12.52
C LEU A 319 -6.47 11.22 -13.70
N LEU A 320 -7.33 10.24 -13.42
CA LEU A 320 -8.06 9.49 -14.42
C LEU A 320 -9.22 10.27 -15.03
N THR A 321 -9.62 11.39 -14.41
CA THR A 321 -10.68 12.27 -14.91
C THR A 321 -10.22 13.14 -16.07
N ILE A 322 -8.91 13.28 -16.27
CA ILE A 322 -8.31 14.06 -17.35
C ILE A 322 -7.85 13.10 -18.46
N PRO A 323 -8.55 13.03 -19.58
CA PRO A 323 -8.19 12.13 -20.67
C PRO A 323 -6.77 12.38 -21.17
N ASN A 324 -6.00 11.30 -21.36
CA ASN A 324 -4.62 11.33 -21.89
C ASN A 324 -3.67 12.30 -21.16
N LEU A 325 -3.88 12.43 -19.83
CA LEU A 325 -3.02 13.22 -18.97
C LEU A 325 -1.59 12.68 -19.02
N LYS A 326 -0.65 13.58 -19.30
CA LYS A 326 0.77 13.26 -19.19
C LYS A 326 1.30 13.68 -17.81
N PRO A 327 2.18 12.90 -17.21
CA PRO A 327 2.80 13.26 -15.94
C PRO A 327 3.40 14.68 -15.92
N GLU A 328 4.04 15.08 -17.03
CA GLU A 328 4.70 16.36 -17.19
C GLU A 328 3.74 17.54 -17.11
N GLU A 329 2.45 17.35 -17.43
CA GLU A 329 1.43 18.38 -17.33
C GLU A 329 1.06 18.72 -15.88
N LEU A 330 1.41 17.84 -14.92
CA LEU A 330 1.18 18.01 -13.48
C LEU A 330 2.43 18.47 -12.72
N LEU A 331 3.53 18.76 -13.40
CA LEU A 331 4.71 19.32 -12.73
C LEU A 331 4.36 20.56 -11.93
N ASP A 332 5.08 20.70 -10.81
CA ASP A 332 4.90 21.78 -9.85
C ASP A 332 3.58 21.76 -9.08
N SER A 333 2.73 20.73 -9.27
CA SER A 333 1.52 20.56 -8.47
C SER A 333 1.65 19.40 -7.44
N GLY A 334 0.75 19.38 -6.47
CA GLY A 334 0.69 18.34 -5.45
C GLY A 334 1.77 18.46 -4.39
N GLN A 335 2.42 17.36 -4.04
CA GLN A 335 3.36 17.27 -2.94
C GLN A 335 4.72 17.91 -3.19
N CYS A 336 5.09 18.16 -4.44
CA CYS A 336 6.42 18.62 -4.80
C CYS A 336 6.44 19.36 -6.14
N ARG A 337 7.47 20.20 -6.36
CA ARG A 337 7.61 20.98 -7.58
C ARG A 337 8.34 20.28 -8.73
N ASP A 338 9.02 19.19 -8.45
CA ASP A 338 9.88 18.47 -9.41
C ASP A 338 9.54 16.99 -9.50
N CYS A 339 8.34 16.62 -9.10
CA CYS A 339 7.85 15.27 -9.14
C CYS A 339 6.38 15.20 -9.57
N TYR A 340 5.87 13.99 -9.70
CA TYR A 340 4.52 13.69 -10.18
C TYR A 340 3.66 13.03 -9.11
N LEU A 341 3.89 13.31 -7.85
CA LEU A 341 3.13 12.71 -6.76
C LEU A 341 1.82 13.47 -6.51
N PRO A 342 0.74 12.77 -6.13
CA PRO A 342 -0.52 13.39 -5.82
C PRO A 342 -0.41 14.30 -4.59
N ALA A 343 -1.40 15.17 -4.41
CA ALA A 343 -1.50 16.00 -3.23
C ALA A 343 -1.68 15.16 -1.97
N PHE A 344 -1.31 15.74 -0.84
CA PHE A 344 -1.49 15.16 0.48
C PHE A 344 -2.97 15.07 0.84
N ASP A 345 -3.42 13.88 1.16
CA ASP A 345 -4.82 13.56 1.40
C ASP A 345 -5.03 13.10 2.86
N TYR A 346 -4.99 14.07 3.78
CA TYR A 346 -5.04 13.85 5.22
C TYR A 346 -6.44 13.53 5.74
N ARG A 347 -6.52 12.54 6.63
CA ARG A 347 -7.75 12.09 7.29
C ARG A 347 -7.67 12.31 8.79
N PRO A 348 -8.06 13.49 9.33
CA PRO A 348 -7.89 13.83 10.76
C PRO A 348 -8.51 12.80 11.71
N ARG A 349 -9.67 12.23 11.35
CA ARG A 349 -10.38 11.23 12.15
C ARG A 349 -9.76 9.83 12.09
N SER A 350 -8.73 9.66 11.28
CA SER A 350 -7.91 8.44 11.20
C SER A 350 -6.50 8.65 11.75
N SER A 351 -6.22 9.80 12.36
CA SER A 351 -4.96 10.05 13.07
C SER A 351 -4.88 9.26 14.38
N VAL A 352 -3.68 9.00 14.85
CA VAL A 352 -3.45 8.36 16.16
C VAL A 352 -3.93 9.25 17.30
N GLN A 353 -3.81 10.57 17.19
CA GLN A 353 -4.37 11.50 18.18
C GLN A 353 -5.88 11.33 18.33
N TYR A 354 -6.59 11.15 17.23
CA TYR A 354 -8.02 10.87 17.26
C TYR A 354 -8.31 9.50 17.88
N ALA A 355 -7.57 8.46 17.49
CA ALA A 355 -7.68 7.13 18.08
C ALA A 355 -7.53 7.14 19.61
N LEU A 356 -6.53 7.85 20.13
CA LEU A 356 -6.31 8.01 21.58
C LEU A 356 -7.40 8.82 22.28
N ALA A 357 -8.09 9.71 21.56
CA ALA A 357 -9.20 10.50 22.09
C ALA A 357 -10.53 9.72 22.13
N LEU A 358 -10.67 8.71 21.29
CA LEU A 358 -11.90 7.90 21.22
C LEU A 358 -12.21 7.19 22.55
N ARG A 359 -13.50 7.05 22.80
CA ARG A 359 -14.04 6.29 23.93
C ARG A 359 -15.25 5.51 23.46
N ASP A 360 -15.33 4.25 23.81
CA ASP A 360 -16.51 3.43 23.60
C ASP A 360 -17.38 3.40 24.87
N PHE A 361 -18.60 3.89 24.72
CA PHE A 361 -19.63 3.97 25.77
C PHE A 361 -20.70 2.89 25.62
N SER A 362 -20.59 1.97 24.69
CA SER A 362 -21.62 0.97 24.39
C SER A 362 -21.76 -0.10 25.46
N GLY A 363 -20.78 -0.27 26.36
CA GLY A 363 -20.78 -1.25 27.43
C GLY A 363 -21.01 -0.64 28.81
N ASN A 364 -20.95 -1.49 29.86
CA ASN A 364 -21.07 -1.08 31.26
C ASN A 364 -19.90 -0.22 31.76
N GLU A 365 -18.74 -0.34 31.12
CA GLU A 365 -17.53 0.42 31.42
C GLU A 365 -17.10 1.18 30.19
N ILE A 366 -16.55 2.38 30.38
CA ILE A 366 -15.99 3.19 29.29
C ILE A 366 -14.67 2.55 28.86
N GLN A 367 -14.59 2.16 27.60
CA GLN A 367 -13.35 1.66 27.02
C GLN A 367 -12.55 2.81 26.40
N SER A 368 -11.27 2.88 26.72
CA SER A 368 -10.30 3.78 26.06
C SER A 368 -9.27 2.94 25.33
N PHE A 369 -8.75 3.48 24.23
CA PHE A 369 -7.77 2.81 23.38
C PHE A 369 -6.37 3.33 23.67
N ARG A 370 -5.40 2.44 23.75
CA ARG A 370 -4.02 2.77 24.07
C ARG A 370 -3.09 1.93 23.21
N PHE A 371 -2.06 2.57 22.68
CA PHE A 371 -1.12 1.96 21.76
C PHE A 371 0.31 2.42 22.06
N GLY A 372 1.28 1.54 21.80
CA GLY A 372 2.65 1.92 21.50
C GLY A 372 2.78 2.37 20.04
N PHE A 373 3.84 3.11 19.72
CA PHE A 373 4.05 3.68 18.40
C PHE A 373 5.35 3.14 17.81
N ILE A 374 5.28 2.75 16.54
CA ILE A 374 6.41 2.32 15.75
C ILE A 374 6.43 3.06 14.42
N GLY A 375 7.56 3.01 13.73
CA GLY A 375 7.71 3.37 12.34
C GLY A 375 8.39 2.23 11.61
N SER A 376 8.09 2.03 10.34
CA SER A 376 8.65 0.97 9.51
C SER A 376 8.92 1.48 8.09
N SER A 377 9.53 0.67 7.22
CA SER A 377 9.83 1.11 5.86
C SER A 377 8.67 0.94 4.90
N ASP A 378 7.92 -0.13 5.02
CA ASP A 378 6.93 -0.58 4.02
C ASP A 378 7.59 -0.75 2.63
N ASN A 379 8.80 -1.32 2.65
CA ASN A 379 9.61 -1.49 1.45
C ASN A 379 9.10 -2.65 0.61
N HIS A 380 8.87 -2.43 -0.68
CA HIS A 380 8.34 -3.41 -1.63
C HIS A 380 9.42 -4.07 -2.53
N SER A 381 10.68 -4.07 -2.08
CA SER A 381 11.81 -4.61 -2.85
C SER A 381 12.76 -5.44 -1.98
N SER A 382 12.24 -6.08 -0.92
CA SER A 382 13.02 -6.91 0.02
C SER A 382 14.23 -6.20 0.62
N ARG A 383 14.07 -4.90 0.98
CA ARG A 383 15.15 -4.07 1.53
C ARG A 383 14.78 -3.49 2.89
N PRO A 384 14.77 -4.29 3.95
CA PRO A 384 14.49 -3.83 5.30
C PRO A 384 15.34 -2.61 5.68
N GLY A 385 14.72 -1.61 6.32
CA GLY A 385 15.41 -0.40 6.76
C GLY A 385 15.66 0.65 5.68
N VAL A 386 15.20 0.42 4.47
CA VAL A 386 15.26 1.42 3.39
C VAL A 386 13.95 2.16 3.31
N GLY A 387 13.96 3.40 3.77
CA GLY A 387 12.83 4.30 3.58
C GLY A 387 12.97 5.17 2.34
N TYR A 388 11.92 5.85 2.00
CA TYR A 388 11.93 6.87 0.97
C TYR A 388 12.74 8.07 1.43
N LYS A 389 13.48 8.69 0.52
CA LYS A 389 14.29 9.87 0.81
C LYS A 389 13.82 11.04 -0.04
N GLU A 390 13.80 12.21 0.55
CA GLU A 390 13.48 13.45 -0.17
C GLU A 390 14.58 13.84 -1.17
N ILE A 391 15.82 13.44 -0.91
CA ILE A 391 16.94 13.66 -1.82
C ILE A 391 16.97 12.56 -2.87
N ASP A 392 16.98 12.97 -4.12
CA ASP A 392 16.97 12.09 -5.30
C ASP A 392 15.82 11.04 -5.23
N ARG A 393 14.65 11.51 -4.86
CA ARG A 393 13.46 10.71 -4.56
C ARG A 393 13.02 9.81 -5.72
N LEU A 394 13.26 10.21 -6.96
CA LEU A 394 12.97 9.38 -8.14
C LEU A 394 13.87 8.15 -8.26
N ARG A 395 15.01 8.11 -7.55
CA ARG A 395 15.94 6.98 -7.53
C ARG A 395 15.88 6.18 -6.23
N ASN A 396 15.51 6.84 -5.14
CA ASN A 396 15.61 6.30 -3.78
C ASN A 396 14.26 5.90 -3.18
N THR A 397 13.16 5.96 -3.93
CA THR A 397 11.85 5.46 -3.54
C THR A 397 11.61 4.09 -4.15
N ASP A 398 10.73 3.28 -3.57
CA ASP A 398 10.23 2.07 -4.21
C ASP A 398 9.48 2.39 -5.50
N SER A 399 8.85 3.55 -5.52
CA SER A 399 8.30 4.12 -6.73
C SER A 399 9.41 4.62 -7.64
N LYS A 400 10.07 3.75 -8.35
CA LYS A 400 11.05 4.09 -9.38
C LYS A 400 10.41 4.65 -10.64
N TYR A 401 9.18 5.08 -10.59
CA TYR A 401 8.40 5.49 -11.73
C TYR A 401 8.78 6.89 -12.24
N LYS A 402 9.81 6.89 -12.96
CA LYS A 402 9.75 7.59 -14.23
C LYS A 402 8.69 6.85 -15.03
N SER A 403 7.70 7.56 -15.57
CA SER A 403 6.83 6.96 -16.59
C SER A 403 7.75 6.24 -17.57
N SER A 404 7.72 4.90 -17.53
CA SER A 404 8.68 4.10 -18.30
C SER A 404 8.62 4.55 -19.75
N ASN A 405 9.70 5.10 -20.27
CA ASN A 405 9.77 5.46 -21.67
C ASN A 405 9.44 4.24 -22.54
N LYS A 406 9.74 3.04 -22.03
CA LYS A 406 9.39 1.76 -22.64
C LYS A 406 7.88 1.56 -22.68
N LEU A 407 7.18 1.71 -21.56
CA LEU A 407 5.73 1.52 -21.48
C LEU A 407 4.99 2.61 -22.24
N ASN A 408 5.43 3.86 -22.14
CA ASN A 408 4.84 4.99 -22.87
C ASN A 408 4.95 4.82 -24.39
N SER A 409 6.07 4.29 -24.89
CA SER A 409 6.22 4.02 -26.32
C SER A 409 5.27 2.94 -26.85
N LEU A 410 4.84 2.02 -25.99
CA LEU A 410 3.90 0.94 -26.33
C LEU A 410 2.42 1.36 -26.23
N THR A 411 2.13 2.36 -25.40
CA THR A 411 0.75 2.74 -25.05
C THR A 411 0.31 4.09 -25.62
N GLN A 412 1.22 4.90 -26.15
CA GLN A 412 0.87 6.16 -26.80
C GLN A 412 0.26 5.90 -28.19
N SER A 413 -1.06 6.05 -28.28
CA SER A 413 -1.69 6.31 -29.58
C SER A 413 -1.37 7.74 -30.01
N SER A 414 -0.93 7.93 -31.23
CA SER A 414 -0.45 9.19 -31.78
C SER A 414 -1.54 10.28 -31.97
N ASP A 415 -2.82 9.97 -31.77
CA ASP A 415 -3.93 10.81 -32.21
C ASP A 415 -4.83 11.38 -31.10
N ASP A 416 -4.55 11.08 -29.82
CA ASP A 416 -5.40 11.51 -28.71
C ASP A 416 -4.91 12.80 -28.01
N TYR A 417 -4.24 13.69 -28.74
CA TYR A 417 -3.91 15.01 -28.22
C TYR A 417 -5.18 15.85 -28.08
N ALA A 418 -5.48 16.17 -26.80
CA ALA A 418 -6.39 17.24 -26.46
C ALA A 418 -7.89 16.94 -26.53
N ILE A 419 -8.37 15.91 -25.83
CA ILE A 419 -9.79 15.95 -25.44
C ILE A 419 -9.95 17.15 -24.49
N PRO A 420 -10.66 18.21 -24.89
CA PRO A 420 -10.73 19.47 -24.14
C PRO A 420 -11.84 19.43 -23.07
N ARG A 421 -12.09 18.28 -22.51
CA ARG A 421 -13.07 18.04 -21.44
C ARG A 421 -12.60 16.97 -20.49
N SER A 422 -12.85 17.16 -19.21
CA SER A 422 -12.74 16.13 -18.20
C SER A 422 -13.88 15.12 -18.31
N GLN A 423 -13.71 13.98 -17.66
CA GLN A 423 -14.70 12.92 -17.59
C GLN A 423 -15.01 12.65 -16.12
N GLU A 424 -16.28 12.55 -15.80
CA GLU A 424 -16.71 11.98 -14.52
C GLU A 424 -16.40 10.49 -14.52
N ILE A 425 -15.87 9.99 -13.41
CA ILE A 425 -15.44 8.59 -13.29
C ILE A 425 -16.05 8.00 -12.03
N ASN A 426 -16.73 6.87 -12.17
CA ASN A 426 -17.19 6.07 -11.04
C ASN A 426 -16.09 5.07 -10.61
N LEU A 427 -16.26 4.46 -9.44
CA LEU A 427 -15.30 3.53 -8.85
C LEU A 427 -14.91 2.35 -9.78
N GLU A 428 -15.90 1.78 -10.46
CA GLU A 428 -15.67 0.64 -11.35
C GLU A 428 -14.81 1.04 -12.55
N GLN A 429 -15.07 2.22 -13.10
CA GLN A 429 -14.27 2.81 -14.18
C GLN A 429 -12.86 3.25 -13.71
N MET A 430 -12.68 3.59 -12.44
CA MET A 430 -11.37 3.93 -11.87
C MET A 430 -10.40 2.75 -11.98
N ILE A 431 -10.83 1.58 -11.55
CA ILE A 431 -10.01 0.36 -11.58
C ILE A 431 -9.68 -0.03 -13.02
N ASP A 432 -10.69 -0.02 -13.92
CA ASP A 432 -10.51 -0.41 -15.32
C ASP A 432 -9.59 0.53 -16.12
N ARG A 433 -9.53 1.81 -15.74
CA ARG A 433 -8.77 2.84 -16.45
C ARG A 433 -7.38 3.10 -15.87
N MET A 434 -7.11 2.60 -14.68
CA MET A 434 -5.83 2.81 -14.02
C MET A 434 -4.71 2.10 -14.79
N LYS A 435 -3.76 2.88 -15.28
CA LYS A 435 -2.52 2.35 -15.87
C LYS A 435 -1.54 2.03 -14.73
N PRO A 436 -0.67 1.03 -14.87
CA PRO A 436 0.34 0.71 -13.86
C PRO A 436 1.13 1.94 -13.39
N SER A 437 1.57 2.79 -14.32
CA SER A 437 2.28 4.05 -14.02
C SER A 437 1.47 5.07 -13.21
N GLN A 438 0.15 4.99 -13.23
CA GLN A 438 -0.73 5.88 -12.45
C GLN A 438 -1.00 5.32 -11.06
N GLY A 439 -1.12 4.00 -10.93
CA GLY A 439 -1.26 3.33 -9.64
C GLY A 439 -0.10 3.65 -8.71
N GLU A 440 1.09 3.57 -9.24
CA GLU A 440 2.32 3.95 -8.54
C GLU A 440 2.30 5.40 -8.03
N ARG A 441 1.97 6.32 -8.91
CA ARG A 441 1.88 7.74 -8.55
C ARG A 441 0.89 7.98 -7.42
N ILE A 442 -0.21 7.24 -7.39
CA ILE A 442 -1.22 7.30 -6.35
C ILE A 442 -0.69 6.68 -5.04
N ALA A 443 0.13 5.63 -5.14
CA ALA A 443 0.65 4.88 -4.00
C ALA A 443 1.84 5.55 -3.30
N SER A 444 2.59 6.41 -3.97
CA SER A 444 3.84 6.94 -3.46
C SER A 444 3.70 8.28 -2.78
N PHE A 445 4.31 8.40 -1.62
CA PHE A 445 4.37 9.62 -0.83
C PHE A 445 5.83 10.02 -0.58
N LEU A 446 6.06 11.33 -0.41
CA LEU A 446 7.39 11.89 -0.21
C LEU A 446 7.77 11.94 1.25
N TYR A 447 8.08 10.82 1.86
CA TYR A 447 8.76 10.78 3.14
C TYR A 447 9.58 9.51 3.30
N THR A 448 10.48 9.58 4.22
CA THR A 448 11.30 8.44 4.60
C THR A 448 10.47 7.46 5.39
N GLY A 449 10.68 6.18 5.20
CA GLY A 449 10.22 5.16 6.10
C GLY A 449 10.84 5.31 7.48
N GLY A 450 10.27 4.62 8.47
CA GLY A 450 10.75 4.58 9.84
C GLY A 450 11.57 3.35 10.15
N LEU A 451 12.14 3.35 11.33
CA LEU A 451 12.74 2.21 11.98
C LEU A 451 12.23 2.13 13.42
N ILE A 452 12.29 0.94 13.98
CA ILE A 452 12.01 0.70 15.38
C ILE A 452 13.33 0.68 16.14
N ALA A 453 13.36 1.38 17.28
CA ALA A 453 14.42 1.26 18.26
C ALA A 453 13.83 0.74 19.57
N THR A 454 14.23 -0.46 20.00
CA THR A 454 13.73 -1.06 21.23
C THR A 454 14.83 -1.26 22.26
N HIS A 455 14.48 -1.04 23.53
CA HIS A 455 15.33 -1.33 24.66
C HIS A 455 15.05 -2.74 25.16
N VAL A 456 16.03 -3.61 25.10
CA VAL A 456 15.93 -5.01 25.51
C VAL A 456 17.06 -5.35 26.50
N GLU A 457 16.83 -6.36 27.34
CA GLU A 457 17.87 -6.88 28.23
C GLU A 457 18.86 -7.78 27.48
N GLN A 458 18.36 -8.53 26.50
CA GLN A 458 19.15 -9.46 25.69
C GLN A 458 18.71 -9.40 24.23
N LYS A 459 19.67 -9.63 23.31
CA LYS A 459 19.36 -9.73 21.88
C LYS A 459 18.76 -11.10 21.56
N ASN A 460 17.48 -11.26 21.83
CA ASN A 460 16.72 -12.46 21.49
C ASN A 460 15.26 -12.11 21.19
N ARG A 461 14.55 -13.03 20.59
CA ARG A 461 13.15 -12.87 20.16
C ARG A 461 12.21 -12.54 21.31
N ASP A 462 12.33 -13.24 22.46
CA ASP A 462 11.46 -13.03 23.61
C ASP A 462 11.64 -11.63 24.23
N SER A 463 12.85 -11.10 24.22
CA SER A 463 13.14 -9.76 24.77
C SER A 463 12.69 -8.64 23.83
N ILE A 464 12.59 -8.89 22.51
CA ILE A 464 12.06 -7.95 21.53
C ILE A 464 10.54 -7.91 21.62
N TRP A 465 9.92 -9.10 21.75
CA TRP A 465 8.48 -9.28 21.84
C TRP A 465 7.87 -8.65 23.09
#